data_f812d7550d720bd0ed43e83ee9e91090
#
_entry.id   f812d7550d720bd0ed43e83ee9e91090
#
_cell.length_a   1.000
_cell.length_b   1.000
_cell.length_c   1.000
_cell.angle_alpha   90.00
_cell.angle_beta   90.00
_cell.angle_gamma   90.00
#
_symmetry.space_group_name_H-M   'P 1'
#
loop_
_entity.id
_entity.type
_entity.pdbx_description
1 polymer ?
#
loop_
_entity_poly.entity_id
_entity_poly.type
_entity_poly.pdbx_seq_one_letter_code
_entity_poly.pdbx_strand_id
1 'polypeptide(L)'
;RLIGLGRSMSRLGGGIGTRGPGEKKLEIDRRLIKDRIAQLNRELKEVRQHRDITRAQREKNQMPVAAIVGYTNAGKSTLINTLTNAGVLEEDKLFATLDPTTRVLELSGQQQILVTDTVGFIRKLPHHLIEAFKSTLEEAKYADYILHVVDASNPQHEKQMLIVYETLANLDVKDKTVITLFNKQDARMDSLSLIHISEP
;
A
#
# COMPACT_ATOMS: atom_id res chain seq x y z
N ARG A 1 5.40 24.72 -2.80
CA ARG A 1 6.42 25.79 -2.61
C ARG A 1 6.11 27.02 -3.48
N LEU A 2 5.00 27.71 -3.21
CA LEU A 2 4.67 28.99 -3.85
C LEU A 2 4.95 30.20 -2.92
N ILE A 3 5.54 29.93 -1.76
CA ILE A 3 5.91 30.97 -0.78
C ILE A 3 7.27 31.51 -1.19
N GLY A 4 7.33 32.74 -1.66
CA GLY A 4 8.57 33.45 -2.04
C GLY A 4 8.63 33.93 -3.48
N LEU A 5 7.79 33.45 -4.40
CA LEU A 5 7.77 33.91 -5.81
C LEU A 5 7.12 35.29 -6.02
N GLY A 6 6.38 35.80 -5.01
CA GLY A 6 5.69 37.08 -5.12
C GLY A 6 6.62 38.29 -5.26
N ARG A 7 7.81 38.23 -4.69
CA ARG A 7 8.78 39.33 -4.71
C ARG A 7 9.52 39.53 -6.03
N SER A 8 9.65 38.49 -6.83
CA SER A 8 10.34 38.58 -8.13
C SER A 8 9.44 39.02 -9.28
N MET A 9 8.12 38.96 -9.11
CA MET A 9 7.13 39.33 -10.13
C MET A 9 6.55 40.73 -9.98
N SER A 10 6.82 41.44 -8.87
CA SER A 10 6.25 42.75 -8.55
C SER A 10 7.09 43.95 -9.01
N ARG A 11 8.08 43.75 -9.88
CA ARG A 11 9.04 44.83 -10.27
C ARG A 11 8.55 45.82 -11.34
N LEU A 12 7.30 45.73 -11.79
CA LEU A 12 6.77 46.62 -12.84
C LEU A 12 5.40 47.19 -12.41
N GLY A 13 5.40 48.42 -11.97
CA GLY A 13 4.19 49.22 -11.86
C GLY A 13 3.97 49.89 -10.51
N GLY A 14 4.41 51.17 -10.40
CA GLY A 14 4.25 51.98 -9.23
C GLY A 14 2.82 52.40 -8.93
N GLY A 15 2.51 52.49 -7.68
CA GLY A 15 1.27 53.02 -7.12
C GLY A 15 0.94 52.31 -5.83
N ILE A 16 0.88 53.08 -4.74
CA ILE A 16 0.45 52.59 -3.42
C ILE A 16 -1.00 52.12 -3.56
N GLY A 17 -1.22 50.78 -3.50
CA GLY A 17 -2.57 50.20 -3.46
C GLY A 17 -3.03 49.38 -4.68
N THR A 18 -2.26 49.28 -5.77
CA THR A 18 -2.61 48.45 -6.92
C THR A 18 -1.95 47.09 -6.79
N ARG A 19 -2.78 46.00 -6.66
CA ARG A 19 -2.29 44.60 -6.77
C ARG A 19 -1.65 44.43 -8.14
N GLY A 20 -0.34 44.17 -8.17
CA GLY A 20 0.38 43.91 -9.41
C GLY A 20 -0.10 42.67 -10.15
N PRO A 21 0.17 42.53 -11.45
CA PRO A 21 -0.26 41.35 -12.24
C PRO A 21 0.25 40.03 -11.68
N GLY A 22 1.39 40.01 -10.99
CA GLY A 22 1.93 38.83 -10.32
C GLY A 22 1.11 38.37 -9.09
N GLU A 23 0.53 39.32 -8.34
CA GLU A 23 -0.32 39.00 -7.20
C GLU A 23 -1.65 38.36 -7.65
N LYS A 24 -2.25 38.87 -8.72
CA LYS A 24 -3.47 38.27 -9.32
C LYS A 24 -3.21 36.85 -9.81
N LYS A 25 -2.06 36.61 -10.44
CA LYS A 25 -1.70 35.28 -10.92
C LYS A 25 -1.51 34.31 -9.76
N LEU A 26 -0.80 34.70 -8.71
CA LEU A 26 -0.61 33.90 -7.50
C LEU A 26 -1.94 33.59 -6.79
N GLU A 27 -2.88 34.53 -6.79
CA GLU A 27 -4.19 34.32 -6.18
C GLU A 27 -5.04 33.33 -7.00
N ILE A 28 -4.97 33.39 -8.32
CA ILE A 28 -5.59 32.42 -9.22
C ILE A 28 -4.99 31.03 -9.02
N ASP A 29 -3.66 30.93 -9.00
CA ASP A 29 -2.96 29.64 -8.80
C ASP A 29 -3.31 29.02 -7.44
N ARG A 30 -3.37 29.85 -6.38
CA ARG A 30 -3.81 29.39 -5.05
C ARG A 30 -5.26 28.87 -5.05
N ARG A 31 -6.13 29.53 -5.78
CA ARG A 31 -7.53 29.10 -5.92
C ARG A 31 -7.62 27.76 -6.64
N LEU A 32 -6.95 27.62 -7.77
CA LEU A 32 -6.90 26.38 -8.53
C LEU A 32 -6.36 25.21 -7.69
N ILE A 33 -5.30 25.44 -6.90
CA ILE A 33 -4.75 24.43 -5.99
C ILE A 33 -5.77 24.06 -4.91
N LYS A 34 -6.44 25.04 -4.30
CA LYS A 34 -7.49 24.78 -3.28
C LYS A 34 -8.66 24.01 -3.85
N ASP A 35 -9.12 24.38 -5.04
CA ASP A 35 -10.19 23.69 -5.73
C ASP A 35 -9.82 22.24 -6.05
N ARG A 36 -8.56 22.01 -6.50
CA ARG A 36 -8.04 20.67 -6.75
C ARG A 36 -7.93 19.83 -5.48
N ILE A 37 -7.44 20.42 -4.37
CA ILE A 37 -7.40 19.74 -3.06
C ILE A 37 -8.82 19.39 -2.60
N ALA A 38 -9.78 20.29 -2.74
CA ALA A 38 -11.16 20.04 -2.37
C ALA A 38 -11.80 18.92 -3.22
N GLN A 39 -11.46 18.86 -4.51
CA GLN A 39 -11.89 17.80 -5.40
C GLN A 39 -11.29 16.45 -4.96
N LEU A 40 -9.97 16.37 -4.77
CA LEU A 40 -9.28 15.15 -4.33
C LEU A 40 -9.81 14.64 -2.98
N ASN A 41 -10.11 15.54 -2.05
CA ASN A 41 -10.70 15.17 -0.76
C ASN A 41 -12.11 14.55 -0.91
N ARG A 42 -12.90 15.01 -1.88
CA ARG A 42 -14.21 14.42 -2.20
C ARG A 42 -14.04 13.02 -2.79
N GLU A 43 -13.15 12.87 -3.78
CA GLU A 43 -12.82 11.58 -4.39
C GLU A 43 -12.32 10.57 -3.35
N LEU A 44 -11.44 10.99 -2.43
CA LEU A 44 -10.96 10.15 -1.32
C LEU A 44 -12.11 9.71 -0.39
N LYS A 45 -13.06 10.60 -0.11
CA LYS A 45 -14.23 10.27 0.72
C LYS A 45 -15.09 9.19 0.06
N GLU A 46 -15.33 9.31 -1.25
CA GLU A 46 -16.09 8.34 -2.03
C GLU A 46 -15.40 6.97 -2.04
N VAL A 47 -14.07 6.94 -2.25
CA VAL A 47 -13.29 5.70 -2.19
C VAL A 47 -13.38 5.05 -0.81
N ARG A 48 -13.29 5.82 0.28
CA ARG A 48 -13.45 5.29 1.64
C ARG A 48 -14.84 4.70 1.86
N GLN A 49 -15.90 5.39 1.48
CA GLN A 49 -17.27 4.90 1.58
C GLN A 49 -17.49 3.60 0.80
N HIS A 50 -16.94 3.52 -0.42
CA HIS A 50 -17.04 2.31 -1.23
C HIS A 50 -16.31 1.12 -0.56
N ARG A 51 -15.13 1.36 0.02
CA ARG A 51 -14.40 0.34 0.78
C ARG A 51 -15.20 -0.14 1.99
N ASP A 52 -15.81 0.76 2.75
CA ASP A 52 -16.62 0.41 3.92
C ASP A 52 -17.83 -0.44 3.54
N ILE A 53 -18.53 -0.11 2.45
CA ILE A 53 -19.65 -0.90 1.91
C ILE A 53 -19.17 -2.30 1.51
N THR A 54 -18.05 -2.39 0.81
CA THR A 54 -17.49 -3.67 0.36
C THR A 54 -17.08 -4.54 1.57
N ARG A 55 -16.50 -3.93 2.62
CA ARG A 55 -16.15 -4.61 3.88
C ARG A 55 -17.41 -5.16 4.58
N ALA A 56 -18.44 -4.34 4.74
CA ALA A 56 -19.69 -4.75 5.36
C ALA A 56 -20.37 -5.92 4.61
N GLN A 57 -20.25 -5.97 3.28
CA GLN A 57 -20.73 -7.10 2.48
C GLN A 57 -19.90 -8.37 2.70
N ARG A 58 -18.57 -8.25 2.86
CA ARG A 58 -17.67 -9.37 3.16
C ARG A 58 -17.98 -9.99 4.53
N GLU A 59 -18.18 -9.15 5.56
CA GLU A 59 -18.57 -9.59 6.89
C GLU A 59 -19.89 -10.37 6.88
N LYS A 60 -20.89 -9.92 6.11
CA LYS A 60 -22.16 -10.63 5.96
C LYS A 60 -22.01 -12.00 5.33
N ASN A 61 -21.08 -12.15 4.40
CA ASN A 61 -20.86 -13.41 3.68
C ASN A 61 -19.98 -14.38 4.47
N GLN A 62 -19.46 -14.01 5.65
CA GLN A 62 -18.57 -14.82 6.50
C GLN A 62 -17.39 -15.42 5.74
N MET A 63 -16.92 -14.75 4.69
CA MET A 63 -15.81 -15.22 3.88
C MET A 63 -14.49 -14.76 4.52
N PRO A 64 -13.60 -15.67 4.93
CA PRO A 64 -12.35 -15.30 5.56
C PRO A 64 -11.47 -14.52 4.58
N VAL A 65 -10.73 -13.57 5.11
CA VAL A 65 -9.85 -12.67 4.35
C VAL A 65 -8.40 -12.89 4.78
N ALA A 66 -7.53 -13.14 3.81
CA ALA A 66 -6.09 -13.18 4.01
C ALA A 66 -5.41 -12.01 3.30
N ALA A 67 -4.65 -11.21 4.03
CA ALA A 67 -3.84 -10.14 3.45
C ALA A 67 -2.43 -10.64 3.20
N ILE A 68 -1.94 -10.46 1.97
CA ILE A 68 -0.55 -10.77 1.62
C ILE A 68 0.31 -9.54 1.92
N VAL A 69 1.27 -9.71 2.81
CA VAL A 69 2.24 -8.69 3.19
C VAL A 69 3.65 -9.17 2.93
N GLY A 70 4.59 -8.26 2.84
CA GLY A 70 6.00 -8.60 2.66
C GLY A 70 6.80 -7.48 2.03
N TYR A 71 8.09 -7.60 2.05
CA TYR A 71 8.98 -6.59 1.50
C TYR A 71 8.77 -6.42 -0.01
N THR A 72 9.17 -5.27 -0.59
CA THR A 72 9.10 -5.07 -2.04
C THR A 72 9.91 -6.15 -2.76
N ASN A 73 9.40 -6.63 -3.89
CA ASN A 73 10.01 -7.69 -4.69
C ASN A 73 10.18 -9.04 -3.98
N ALA A 74 9.42 -9.32 -2.91
CA ALA A 74 9.39 -10.65 -2.28
C ALA A 74 8.59 -11.69 -3.07
N GLY A 75 7.89 -11.28 -4.15
CA GLY A 75 7.09 -12.16 -5.00
C GLY A 75 5.61 -12.26 -4.60
N LYS A 76 5.05 -11.24 -3.92
CA LYS A 76 3.64 -11.23 -3.49
C LYS A 76 2.66 -11.34 -4.66
N SER A 77 2.83 -10.50 -5.69
CA SER A 77 1.95 -10.49 -6.87
C SER A 77 2.07 -11.77 -7.68
N THR A 78 3.28 -12.33 -7.78
CA THR A 78 3.51 -13.65 -8.42
C THR A 78 2.78 -14.75 -7.65
N LEU A 79 2.85 -14.73 -6.32
CA LEU A 79 2.14 -15.69 -5.48
C LEU A 79 0.62 -15.63 -5.71
N ILE A 80 0.04 -14.43 -5.71
CA ILE A 80 -1.40 -14.26 -5.98
C ILE A 80 -1.76 -14.78 -7.37
N ASN A 81 -0.98 -14.45 -8.40
CA ASN A 81 -1.22 -14.92 -9.77
C ASN A 81 -1.21 -16.45 -9.85
N THR A 82 -0.23 -17.07 -9.20
CA THR A 82 -0.11 -18.53 -9.16
C THR A 82 -1.30 -19.19 -8.45
N LEU A 83 -1.73 -18.60 -7.34
CA LEU A 83 -2.82 -19.16 -6.53
C LEU A 83 -4.22 -18.93 -7.15
N THR A 84 -4.43 -17.81 -7.85
CA THR A 84 -5.76 -17.42 -8.33
C THR A 84 -5.93 -17.45 -9.84
N ASN A 85 -4.90 -17.84 -10.61
CA ASN A 85 -4.85 -17.73 -12.07
C ASN A 85 -5.21 -16.33 -12.58
N ALA A 86 -4.98 -15.30 -11.78
CA ALA A 86 -5.31 -13.93 -12.10
C ALA A 86 -4.08 -13.25 -12.73
N GLY A 87 -4.24 -12.62 -13.89
CA GLY A 87 -3.18 -11.87 -14.57
C GLY A 87 -2.87 -10.52 -13.89
N VAL A 88 -2.47 -10.54 -12.61
CA VAL A 88 -1.98 -9.33 -11.92
C VAL A 88 -0.63 -8.94 -12.50
N LEU A 89 -0.42 -7.64 -12.70
CA LEU A 89 0.83 -7.14 -13.25
C LEU A 89 2.02 -7.55 -12.38
N GLU A 90 2.90 -8.36 -12.93
CA GLU A 90 4.16 -8.75 -12.30
C GLU A 90 5.25 -7.81 -12.82
N GLU A 91 5.74 -6.94 -11.97
CA GLU A 91 6.88 -6.10 -12.29
C GLU A 91 7.96 -6.23 -11.23
N ASP A 92 9.20 -6.43 -11.67
CA ASP A 92 10.41 -6.38 -10.82
C ASP A 92 10.76 -4.95 -10.40
N LYS A 93 9.75 -4.14 -10.14
CA LYS A 93 9.90 -2.76 -9.71
C LYS A 93 9.45 -2.58 -8.27
N LEU A 94 10.06 -1.60 -7.62
CA LEU A 94 9.59 -1.14 -6.31
C LEU A 94 8.16 -0.60 -6.47
N PHE A 95 7.23 -1.06 -5.61
CA PHE A 95 5.83 -0.65 -5.64
C PHE A 95 5.06 -1.02 -6.90
N ALA A 96 5.26 -2.23 -7.41
CA ALA A 96 4.48 -2.75 -8.54
C ALA A 96 2.97 -2.74 -8.26
N THR A 97 2.58 -3.00 -7.02
CA THR A 97 1.18 -2.93 -6.55
C THR A 97 0.97 -1.62 -5.79
N LEU A 98 0.16 -0.72 -6.33
CA LEU A 98 -0.24 0.54 -5.67
C LEU A 98 -1.65 0.45 -5.08
N ASP A 99 -2.55 -0.29 -5.73
CA ASP A 99 -3.91 -0.52 -5.26
C ASP A 99 -4.08 -1.95 -4.74
N PRO A 100 -4.70 -2.14 -3.57
CA PRO A 100 -4.97 -3.48 -3.05
C PRO A 100 -5.93 -4.20 -3.98
N THR A 101 -5.51 -5.35 -4.49
CA THR A 101 -6.33 -6.19 -5.35
C THR A 101 -6.81 -7.39 -4.54
N THR A 102 -8.12 -7.58 -4.45
CA THR A 102 -8.72 -8.72 -3.75
C THR A 102 -9.18 -9.76 -4.75
N ARG A 103 -8.86 -11.01 -4.50
CA ARG A 103 -9.22 -12.18 -5.32
C ARG A 103 -9.84 -13.29 -4.45
N VAL A 104 -10.69 -14.07 -5.06
CA VAL A 104 -11.21 -15.30 -4.44
C VAL A 104 -10.23 -16.43 -4.74
N LEU A 105 -9.80 -17.11 -3.70
CA LEU A 105 -9.04 -18.35 -3.79
C LEU A 105 -9.94 -19.50 -3.37
N GLU A 106 -10.08 -20.49 -4.24
CA GLU A 106 -10.80 -21.72 -3.96
C GLU A 106 -9.83 -22.73 -3.33
N LEU A 107 -10.18 -23.18 -2.15
CA LEU A 107 -9.45 -24.22 -1.44
C LEU A 107 -10.11 -25.59 -1.66
N SER A 108 -9.39 -26.64 -1.32
CA SER A 108 -9.94 -28.00 -1.34
C SER A 108 -11.19 -28.09 -0.46
N GLY A 109 -12.25 -28.77 -0.92
CA GLY A 109 -13.50 -28.93 -0.18
C GLY A 109 -14.50 -27.78 -0.35
N GLN A 110 -14.48 -27.07 -1.48
CA GLN A 110 -15.40 -25.97 -1.82
C GLN A 110 -15.32 -24.75 -0.85
N GLN A 111 -14.26 -24.66 -0.08
CA GLN A 111 -14.02 -23.51 0.76
C GLN A 111 -13.44 -22.37 -0.08
N GLN A 112 -13.88 -21.14 0.19
CA GLN A 112 -13.38 -19.95 -0.47
C GLN A 112 -12.80 -18.98 0.55
N ILE A 113 -11.69 -18.38 0.19
CA ILE A 113 -11.03 -17.32 0.98
C ILE A 113 -10.75 -16.12 0.07
N LEU A 114 -10.91 -14.94 0.60
CA LEU A 114 -10.48 -13.71 -0.09
C LEU A 114 -9.01 -13.46 0.18
N VAL A 115 -8.23 -13.32 -0.88
CA VAL A 115 -6.81 -12.98 -0.78
C VAL A 115 -6.62 -11.57 -1.32
N THR A 116 -6.05 -10.69 -0.50
CA THR A 116 -5.80 -9.29 -0.86
C THR A 116 -4.30 -9.05 -0.98
N ASP A 117 -3.85 -8.60 -2.17
CA ASP A 117 -2.47 -8.10 -2.34
C ASP A 117 -2.33 -6.73 -1.68
N THR A 118 -1.21 -6.50 -1.06
CA THR A 118 -0.90 -5.21 -0.46
C THR A 118 0.39 -4.64 -1.05
N VAL A 119 0.58 -3.35 -0.84
CA VAL A 119 1.82 -2.68 -1.25
C VAL A 119 3.03 -3.27 -0.51
N GLY A 120 4.12 -3.49 -1.24
CA GLY A 120 5.37 -4.01 -0.64
C GLY A 120 6.00 -3.03 0.34
N PHE A 121 6.43 -3.54 1.48
CA PHE A 121 7.16 -2.77 2.48
C PHE A 121 8.56 -2.39 1.99
N ILE A 122 9.02 -1.23 2.41
CA ILE A 122 10.37 -0.76 2.11
C ILE A 122 10.98 -0.09 3.35
N ARG A 123 12.29 -0.16 3.43
CA ARG A 123 13.06 0.56 4.44
C ARG A 123 13.06 2.05 4.12
N LYS A 124 12.77 2.92 5.11
CA LYS A 124 12.72 4.38 4.96
C LYS A 124 11.68 4.85 3.94
N LEU A 125 10.41 4.60 4.24
CA LEU A 125 9.33 5.16 3.45
C LEU A 125 9.40 6.70 3.45
N PRO A 126 9.36 7.36 2.28
CA PRO A 126 9.30 8.81 2.22
C PRO A 126 8.09 9.35 2.99
N HIS A 127 8.27 10.38 3.81
CA HIS A 127 7.22 10.91 4.69
C HIS A 127 5.93 11.27 3.96
N HIS A 128 6.00 11.75 2.72
CA HIS A 128 4.83 12.10 1.92
C HIS A 128 4.03 10.89 1.40
N LEU A 129 4.60 9.68 1.47
CA LEU A 129 3.93 8.44 1.07
C LEU A 129 3.36 7.67 2.26
N ILE A 130 3.69 8.03 3.51
CA ILE A 130 3.28 7.29 4.71
C ILE A 130 1.76 7.18 4.80
N GLU A 131 1.01 8.25 4.52
CA GLU A 131 -0.46 8.23 4.59
C GLU A 131 -1.09 7.39 3.48
N ALA A 132 -0.55 7.45 2.26
CA ALA A 132 -1.00 6.62 1.17
C ALA A 132 -0.75 5.13 1.47
N PHE A 133 0.41 4.81 2.05
CA PHE A 133 0.75 3.45 2.48
C PHE A 133 -0.16 2.95 3.60
N LYS A 134 -0.44 3.79 4.60
CA LYS A 134 -1.38 3.43 5.67
C LYS A 134 -2.72 2.98 5.10
N SER A 135 -3.25 3.71 4.12
CA SER A 135 -4.56 3.40 3.53
C SER A 135 -4.59 2.06 2.78
N THR A 136 -3.48 1.65 2.15
CA THR A 136 -3.38 0.36 1.46
C THR A 136 -3.09 -0.79 2.42
N LEU A 137 -2.36 -0.52 3.50
CA LEU A 137 -2.04 -1.49 4.55
C LEU A 137 -3.19 -1.66 5.57
N GLU A 138 -4.18 -0.75 5.58
CA GLU A 138 -5.40 -0.93 6.37
C GLU A 138 -6.12 -2.23 6.03
N GLU A 139 -6.00 -2.75 4.81
CA GLU A 139 -6.56 -4.06 4.45
C GLU A 139 -5.97 -5.20 5.31
N ALA A 140 -4.70 -5.11 5.71
CA ALA A 140 -4.09 -6.07 6.64
C ALA A 140 -4.73 -6.01 8.04
N LYS A 141 -5.19 -4.83 8.49
CA LYS A 141 -5.88 -4.67 9.78
C LYS A 141 -7.23 -5.39 9.79
N TYR A 142 -7.93 -5.42 8.67
CA TYR A 142 -9.26 -6.03 8.54
C TYR A 142 -9.22 -7.50 8.08
N ALA A 143 -8.04 -8.02 7.75
CA ALA A 143 -7.86 -9.42 7.40
C ALA A 143 -7.95 -10.33 8.65
N ASP A 144 -8.39 -11.57 8.46
CA ASP A 144 -8.40 -12.60 9.48
C ASP A 144 -7.03 -13.28 9.60
N TYR A 145 -6.33 -13.38 8.47
CA TYR A 145 -5.00 -14.00 8.35
C TYR A 145 -4.02 -13.07 7.64
N ILE A 146 -2.76 -13.15 8.02
CA ILE A 146 -1.66 -12.46 7.36
C ILE A 146 -0.76 -13.49 6.68
N LEU A 147 -0.60 -13.38 5.37
CA LEU A 147 0.38 -14.17 4.62
C LEU A 147 1.64 -13.32 4.41
N HIS A 148 2.66 -13.57 5.21
CA HIS A 148 3.93 -12.83 5.14
C HIS A 148 4.88 -13.51 4.14
N VAL A 149 5.06 -12.91 2.97
CA VAL A 149 5.97 -13.40 1.93
C VAL A 149 7.37 -12.82 2.12
N VAL A 150 8.35 -13.71 2.27
CA VAL A 150 9.75 -13.39 2.52
C VAL A 150 10.60 -13.89 1.33
N ASP A 151 11.46 -13.04 0.81
CA ASP A 151 12.47 -13.42 -0.18
C ASP A 151 13.62 -14.14 0.51
N ALA A 152 13.62 -15.46 0.46
CA ALA A 152 14.62 -16.31 1.11
C ALA A 152 16.01 -16.20 0.46
N SER A 153 16.10 -15.73 -0.78
CA SER A 153 17.39 -15.54 -1.47
C SER A 153 18.12 -14.27 -1.01
N ASN A 154 17.41 -13.35 -0.36
CA ASN A 154 18.00 -12.09 0.07
C ASN A 154 18.80 -12.27 1.38
N PRO A 155 20.11 -11.95 1.43
CA PRO A 155 20.91 -12.07 2.64
C PRO A 155 20.42 -11.24 3.84
N GLN A 156 19.57 -10.24 3.58
CA GLN A 156 18.99 -9.37 4.61
C GLN A 156 17.52 -9.71 4.92
N HIS A 157 17.05 -10.91 4.55
CA HIS A 157 15.64 -11.30 4.73
C HIS A 157 15.17 -11.16 6.19
N GLU A 158 16.00 -11.52 7.17
CA GLU A 158 15.65 -11.34 8.60
C GLU A 158 15.41 -9.87 8.97
N LYS A 159 16.25 -8.94 8.48
CA LYS A 159 16.06 -7.51 8.69
C LYS A 159 14.79 -6.99 7.99
N GLN A 160 14.49 -7.53 6.81
CA GLN A 160 13.28 -7.20 6.08
C GLN A 160 12.03 -7.70 6.83
N MET A 161 12.09 -8.90 7.42
CA MET A 161 11.03 -9.44 8.26
C MET A 161 10.75 -8.52 9.46
N LEU A 162 11.79 -8.08 10.17
CA LEU A 162 11.65 -7.15 11.30
C LEU A 162 10.95 -5.86 10.89
N ILE A 163 11.31 -5.26 9.74
CA ILE A 163 10.67 -4.05 9.22
C ILE A 163 9.18 -4.28 8.97
N VAL A 164 8.81 -5.44 8.42
CA VAL A 164 7.41 -5.79 8.18
C VAL A 164 6.65 -5.90 9.51
N TYR A 165 7.19 -6.62 10.48
CA TYR A 165 6.56 -6.78 11.80
C TYR A 165 6.43 -5.45 12.55
N GLU A 166 7.49 -4.62 12.56
CA GLU A 166 7.43 -3.28 13.15
C GLU A 166 6.35 -2.41 12.50
N THR A 167 6.22 -2.50 11.17
CA THR A 167 5.21 -1.72 10.45
C THR A 167 3.80 -2.22 10.74
N LEU A 168 3.58 -3.54 10.79
CA LEU A 168 2.30 -4.12 11.18
C LEU A 168 1.92 -3.73 12.61
N ALA A 169 2.87 -3.75 13.54
CA ALA A 169 2.67 -3.29 14.92
C ALA A 169 2.28 -1.80 14.98
N ASN A 170 2.92 -0.94 14.18
CA ASN A 170 2.60 0.49 14.07
C ASN A 170 1.22 0.77 13.46
N LEU A 171 0.68 -0.17 12.70
CA LEU A 171 -0.67 -0.12 12.13
C LEU A 171 -1.72 -0.72 13.06
N ASP A 172 -1.32 -1.11 14.27
CA ASP A 172 -2.20 -1.77 15.25
C ASP A 172 -2.80 -3.09 14.71
N VAL A 173 -2.05 -3.78 13.88
CA VAL A 173 -2.37 -5.15 13.43
C VAL A 173 -1.85 -6.09 14.51
N LYS A 174 -2.72 -6.42 15.47
CA LYS A 174 -2.44 -7.31 16.61
C LYS A 174 -3.37 -8.51 16.58
N ASP A 175 -2.98 -9.56 17.26
CA ASP A 175 -3.80 -10.77 17.45
C ASP A 175 -4.29 -11.41 16.14
N LYS A 176 -3.44 -11.35 15.10
CA LYS A 176 -3.71 -12.00 13.82
C LYS A 176 -2.78 -13.20 13.64
N THR A 177 -3.32 -14.28 13.11
CA THR A 177 -2.51 -15.43 12.71
C THR A 177 -1.64 -15.04 11.51
N VAL A 178 -0.32 -15.14 11.68
CA VAL A 178 0.67 -14.84 10.64
C VAL A 178 1.25 -16.13 10.10
N ILE A 179 1.09 -16.37 8.81
CA ILE A 179 1.71 -17.50 8.10
C ILE A 179 2.87 -16.96 7.28
N THR A 180 4.09 -17.35 7.59
CA THR A 180 5.28 -16.91 6.86
C THR A 180 5.63 -17.86 5.73
N LEU A 181 5.72 -17.32 4.51
CA LEU A 181 6.05 -18.03 3.28
C LEU A 181 7.44 -17.60 2.79
N PHE A 182 8.39 -18.51 2.81
CA PHE A 182 9.73 -18.29 2.28
C PHE A 182 9.76 -18.57 0.77
N ASN A 183 9.76 -17.50 -0.01
CA ASN A 183 9.77 -17.54 -1.48
C ASN A 183 11.19 -17.47 -2.04
N LYS A 184 11.36 -17.77 -3.33
CA LYS A 184 12.63 -17.74 -4.08
C LYS A 184 13.71 -18.65 -3.48
N GLN A 185 13.32 -19.77 -2.94
CA GLN A 185 14.28 -20.74 -2.36
C GLN A 185 15.19 -21.38 -3.42
N ASP A 186 14.70 -21.49 -4.64
CA ASP A 186 15.46 -21.90 -5.82
C ASP A 186 16.66 -21.01 -6.13
N ALA A 187 16.59 -19.75 -5.77
CA ALA A 187 17.67 -18.78 -5.94
C ALA A 187 18.68 -18.75 -4.76
N ARG A 188 18.49 -19.58 -3.71
CA ARG A 188 19.48 -19.73 -2.64
C ARG A 188 20.61 -20.64 -3.12
N MET A 189 21.86 -20.18 -2.95
CA MET A 189 23.03 -20.99 -3.28
C MET A 189 23.22 -22.20 -2.36
N ASP A 190 22.56 -22.22 -1.19
CA ASP A 190 22.59 -23.32 -0.24
C ASP A 190 21.24 -24.04 -0.26
N SER A 191 21.17 -25.16 -0.97
CA SER A 191 20.02 -26.02 -1.06
C SER A 191 19.77 -26.76 0.25
N LEU A 192 18.85 -26.26 1.08
CA LEU A 192 18.13 -27.10 2.04
C LEU A 192 16.71 -26.53 2.20
N SER A 193 15.75 -27.26 1.67
CA SER A 193 14.33 -27.00 1.81
C SER A 193 13.88 -27.22 3.26
N LEU A 194 13.46 -26.17 3.94
CA LEU A 194 12.70 -26.30 5.17
C LEU A 194 11.51 -25.35 5.11
N ILE A 195 10.33 -25.95 4.99
CA ILE A 195 9.08 -25.26 5.29
C ILE A 195 8.97 -25.24 6.81
N HIS A 196 9.21 -24.10 7.43
CA HIS A 196 8.91 -23.89 8.83
C HIS A 196 7.56 -23.19 8.95
N ILE A 197 6.59 -23.91 9.47
CA ILE A 197 5.36 -23.33 10.03
C ILE A 197 5.71 -23.02 11.49
N SER A 198 5.86 -21.76 11.83
CA SER A 198 5.94 -21.35 13.23
C SER A 198 4.53 -21.05 13.72
N GLU A 199 4.02 -21.89 14.61
CA GLU A 199 2.86 -21.56 15.45
C GLU A 199 3.26 -20.50 16.49
N PRO A 200 2.29 -19.66 16.94
CA PRO A 200 2.51 -18.56 17.86
C PRO A 200 2.98 -18.98 19.25
#